data_4bc55e59b12ee1a03787ad34174bc74c
#
_entry.id   4bc55e59b12ee1a03787ad34174bc74c
#
_cell.length_a   1.000
_cell.length_b   1.000
_cell.length_c   1.000
_cell.angle_alpha   90.00
_cell.angle_beta   90.00
_cell.angle_gamma   90.00
#
_symmetry.space_group_name_H-M   'P 1'
#
loop_
_entity.id
_entity.type
_entity.pdbx_description
1 polymer ?
#
loop_
_entity_poly.entity_id
_entity_poly.type
_entity_poly.pdbx_seq_one_letter_code
_entity_poly.pdbx_strand_id
1 'polypeptide(L)'
;NHNFHNIYNDIDFHQNERRKLSDILGKKINEKNIEVEKDFGDYTTIIDFPTFLLHVLAIAEGKKTDEIQLDDKKLLALFDIKNKDKTWVIEFSEFLLRIKHIFDNYIVRNSNMDSSSRNKDEWFLQKGTYYEYQPNGKSKEHYIVEERFTNNTFSDSEINQNIILLQSMFAVTFTANRDSRWLYEILQFLFNYIEELNQTEFASQFKDFLEKMAVRYAKERLFTEDKSIKKYGAIPVYAFNFVDYVLWKNRAELEKEYKDINFDHFKFAYRRSIEHWYPQNPNGHDGESQLPAEFLHSFGNLCITTDIQNSRFGNSYPEAKLEQWEREGIFHRQSLKLQMMAKITSKKNRWDIGEIQSIEKEVERYVQNFCNS
;
A
#
# COMPACT_ATOMS: atom_id res chain seq x y z
N ASN A 1 27.90 -5.67 -7.63
CA ASN A 1 27.15 -5.45 -6.38
C ASN A 1 27.98 -4.69 -5.31
N HIS A 2 29.29 -4.92 -5.18
CA HIS A 2 30.18 -4.17 -4.28
C HIS A 2 30.25 -2.67 -4.59
N ASN A 3 30.18 -2.31 -5.88
CA ASN A 3 30.24 -0.91 -6.28
C ASN A 3 29.00 -0.10 -5.85
N PHE A 4 27.83 -0.74 -5.76
CA PHE A 4 26.59 -0.05 -5.39
C PHE A 4 26.57 0.39 -3.92
N HIS A 5 27.13 -0.42 -3.00
CA HIS A 5 27.18 -0.06 -1.58
C HIS A 5 28.03 1.19 -1.33
N ASN A 6 29.23 1.24 -1.94
CA ASN A 6 30.11 2.42 -1.83
C ASN A 6 29.51 3.67 -2.51
N ILE A 7 28.75 3.48 -3.61
CA ILE A 7 28.03 4.55 -4.28
C ILE A 7 26.92 5.11 -3.37
N TYR A 8 26.19 4.24 -2.67
CA TYR A 8 25.11 4.65 -1.73
C TYR A 8 25.66 5.48 -0.56
N ASN A 9 26.79 5.08 0.02
CA ASN A 9 27.41 5.79 1.14
C ASN A 9 28.15 7.07 0.72
N ASP A 10 28.65 7.14 -0.53
CA ASP A 10 29.29 8.32 -1.09
C ASP A 10 28.31 9.35 -1.68
N ILE A 11 27.05 8.97 -1.92
CA ILE A 11 25.96 9.89 -2.20
C ILE A 11 25.50 10.47 -0.86
N ASP A 12 26.35 11.30 -0.26
CA ASP A 12 26.00 12.09 0.91
C ASP A 12 25.11 13.25 0.43
N PHE A 13 23.81 13.08 0.62
CA PHE A 13 22.80 14.08 0.27
C PHE A 13 22.93 15.39 1.06
N HIS A 14 23.83 15.42 2.07
CA HIS A 14 24.08 16.59 2.91
C HIS A 14 25.16 17.54 2.39
N GLN A 15 25.90 17.17 1.33
CA GLN A 15 26.92 18.04 0.78
C GLN A 15 26.53 18.56 -0.61
N ASN A 16 26.45 19.88 -0.73
CA ASN A 16 26.14 20.66 -1.94
C ASN A 16 27.14 20.47 -3.13
N GLU A 17 28.01 19.49 -3.09
CA GLU A 17 28.88 19.15 -4.21
C GLU A 17 28.29 17.98 -4.99
N ARG A 18 27.77 18.28 -6.19
CA ARG A 18 27.35 17.28 -7.19
C ARG A 18 28.57 16.46 -7.62
N ARG A 19 28.88 15.39 -6.88
CA ARG A 19 29.87 14.42 -7.34
C ARG A 19 29.28 13.64 -8.52
N LYS A 20 29.96 13.68 -9.65
CA LYS A 20 29.53 12.88 -10.81
C LYS A 20 29.75 11.41 -10.52
N LEU A 21 28.84 10.55 -11.01
CA LEU A 21 28.97 9.09 -10.90
C LEU A 21 30.33 8.60 -11.43
N SER A 22 30.88 9.28 -12.48
CA SER A 22 32.23 9.03 -13.00
C SER A 22 33.35 9.22 -11.95
N ASP A 23 33.18 10.16 -11.01
CA ASP A 23 34.17 10.45 -9.98
C ASP A 23 34.12 9.41 -8.85
N ILE A 24 32.92 8.86 -8.62
CA ILE A 24 32.69 7.78 -7.67
C ILE A 24 33.22 6.45 -8.22
N LEU A 25 32.91 6.14 -9.47
CA LEU A 25 33.34 4.90 -10.16
C LEU A 25 34.85 4.92 -10.52
N GLY A 26 35.44 6.10 -10.69
CA GLY A 26 36.87 6.27 -10.99
C GLY A 26 37.80 6.14 -9.78
N LYS A 27 37.25 6.20 -8.55
CA LYS A 27 38.05 5.87 -7.36
C LYS A 27 38.39 4.38 -7.39
N LYS A 28 39.67 4.04 -7.44
CA LYS A 28 40.14 2.67 -7.17
C LYS A 28 39.63 2.29 -5.79
N ILE A 29 38.56 1.47 -5.77
CA ILE A 29 38.12 0.80 -4.56
C ILE A 29 39.29 -0.09 -4.16
N ASN A 30 39.91 0.19 -3.01
CA ASN A 30 40.82 -0.76 -2.41
C ASN A 30 40.04 -2.06 -2.29
N GLU A 31 40.51 -3.10 -3.02
CA GLU A 31 39.91 -4.43 -3.01
C GLU A 31 40.11 -5.07 -1.62
N LYS A 32 39.40 -4.55 -0.64
CA LYS A 32 39.07 -5.32 0.54
C LYS A 32 38.09 -6.41 0.10
N ASN A 33 38.33 -7.65 0.46
CA ASN A 33 37.42 -8.75 0.25
C ASN A 33 36.15 -8.50 1.10
N ILE A 34 35.21 -7.74 0.56
CA ILE A 34 33.92 -7.43 1.20
C ILE A 34 32.92 -8.45 0.68
N GLU A 35 32.51 -9.38 1.52
CA GLU A 35 31.32 -10.20 1.25
C GLU A 35 30.10 -9.40 1.71
N VAL A 36 29.16 -9.14 0.79
CA VAL A 36 27.87 -8.56 1.12
C VAL A 36 26.90 -9.70 1.40
N GLU A 37 26.67 -10.00 2.67
CA GLU A 37 25.53 -10.80 3.06
C GLU A 37 24.28 -9.92 3.00
N LYS A 38 23.39 -10.27 2.08
CA LYS A 38 22.06 -9.66 2.02
C LYS A 38 21.13 -10.57 2.82
N ASP A 39 20.88 -10.23 4.05
CA ASP A 39 19.66 -10.65 4.70
C ASP A 39 18.51 -9.79 4.13
N PHE A 40 18.08 -10.16 2.93
CA PHE A 40 16.75 -9.79 2.51
C PHE A 40 15.82 -10.61 3.39
N GLY A 41 15.49 -10.12 4.58
CA GLY A 41 14.37 -10.67 5.31
C GLY A 41 13.23 -10.95 4.32
N ASP A 42 12.32 -11.83 4.63
CA ASP A 42 11.23 -12.33 3.78
C ASP A 42 10.29 -11.22 3.25
N TYR A 43 10.87 -10.11 2.74
CA TYR A 43 10.14 -8.97 2.19
C TYR A 43 10.05 -9.04 0.68
N THR A 44 8.85 -8.80 0.15
CA THR A 44 8.65 -8.55 -1.29
C THR A 44 8.42 -7.08 -1.56
N THR A 45 8.96 -6.63 -2.67
CA THR A 45 8.63 -5.34 -3.26
C THR A 45 7.23 -5.36 -3.86
N ILE A 46 6.55 -4.22 -3.84
CA ILE A 46 5.17 -4.08 -4.37
C ILE A 46 5.08 -4.11 -5.90
N ILE A 47 6.21 -3.97 -6.59
CA ILE A 47 6.32 -4.10 -8.05
C ILE A 47 7.58 -4.89 -8.41
N ASP A 48 7.61 -5.47 -9.61
CA ASP A 48 8.79 -6.12 -10.16
C ASP A 48 9.83 -5.10 -10.70
N PHE A 49 11.04 -5.58 -10.93
CA PHE A 49 12.14 -4.74 -11.41
C PHE A 49 11.90 -4.13 -12.81
N PRO A 50 11.34 -4.83 -13.80
CA PRO A 50 11.00 -4.23 -15.09
C PRO A 50 10.04 -3.05 -14.96
N THR A 51 8.99 -3.19 -14.15
CA THR A 51 8.03 -2.10 -13.88
C THR A 51 8.70 -0.95 -13.14
N PHE A 52 9.57 -1.24 -12.18
CA PHE A 52 10.36 -0.20 -11.51
C PHE A 52 11.21 0.61 -12.50
N LEU A 53 11.89 -0.06 -13.45
CA LEU A 53 12.66 0.63 -14.49
C LEU A 53 11.79 1.53 -15.37
N LEU A 54 10.56 1.13 -15.68
CA LEU A 54 9.61 1.97 -16.42
C LEU A 54 9.21 3.23 -15.66
N HIS A 55 9.01 3.12 -14.35
CA HIS A 55 8.78 4.29 -13.49
C HIS A 55 9.98 5.24 -13.53
N VAL A 56 11.19 4.70 -13.35
CA VAL A 56 12.43 5.49 -13.38
C VAL A 56 12.58 6.21 -14.72
N LEU A 57 12.38 5.51 -15.83
CA LEU A 57 12.44 6.10 -17.17
C LEU A 57 11.43 7.23 -17.34
N ALA A 58 10.17 7.00 -16.94
CA ALA A 58 9.11 7.99 -17.05
C ALA A 58 9.41 9.26 -16.23
N ILE A 59 9.97 9.13 -15.02
CA ILE A 59 10.37 10.27 -14.20
C ILE A 59 11.58 10.98 -14.84
N ALA A 60 12.57 10.25 -15.35
CA ALA A 60 13.75 10.83 -16.02
C ALA A 60 13.37 11.63 -17.28
N GLU A 61 12.34 11.19 -18.00
CA GLU A 61 11.81 11.87 -19.18
C GLU A 61 10.79 12.98 -18.84
N GLY A 62 10.49 13.21 -17.57
CA GLY A 62 9.52 14.23 -17.13
C GLY A 62 8.10 13.99 -17.62
N LYS A 63 7.70 12.73 -17.82
CA LYS A 63 6.36 12.34 -18.28
C LYS A 63 5.28 12.82 -17.30
N LYS A 64 4.10 13.15 -17.83
CA LYS A 64 2.91 13.31 -16.99
C LYS A 64 2.30 11.95 -16.65
N THR A 65 1.52 11.88 -15.57
CA THR A 65 0.92 10.63 -15.08
C THR A 65 0.03 9.93 -16.11
N ASP A 66 -0.61 10.67 -17.00
CA ASP A 66 -1.46 10.15 -18.08
C ASP A 66 -0.65 9.65 -19.29
N GLU A 67 0.61 10.06 -19.43
CA GLU A 67 1.50 9.72 -20.54
C GLU A 67 2.36 8.46 -20.25
N ILE A 68 2.41 7.99 -18.99
CA ILE A 68 3.27 6.88 -18.63
C ILE A 68 2.77 5.55 -19.19
N GLN A 69 3.71 4.72 -19.62
CA GLN A 69 3.47 3.37 -20.11
C GLN A 69 4.19 2.38 -19.19
N LEU A 70 3.41 1.55 -18.50
CA LEU A 70 3.90 0.58 -17.52
C LEU A 70 3.72 -0.87 -18.00
N ASP A 71 3.85 -1.09 -19.31
CA ASP A 71 3.82 -2.41 -19.93
C ASP A 71 5.26 -2.94 -20.04
N ASP A 72 5.62 -3.90 -19.20
CA ASP A 72 6.93 -4.54 -19.13
C ASP A 72 7.35 -5.20 -20.46
N LYS A 73 6.38 -5.66 -21.27
CA LYS A 73 6.63 -6.21 -22.60
C LYS A 73 7.20 -5.17 -23.58
N LYS A 74 6.98 -3.89 -23.31
CA LYS A 74 7.50 -2.77 -24.10
C LYS A 74 8.79 -2.20 -23.56
N LEU A 75 9.35 -2.73 -22.47
CA LEU A 75 10.52 -2.20 -21.79
C LEU A 75 11.67 -1.85 -22.76
N LEU A 76 12.10 -2.81 -23.57
CA LEU A 76 13.20 -2.60 -24.51
C LEU A 76 12.91 -1.55 -25.58
N ALA A 77 11.66 -1.49 -26.05
CA ALA A 77 11.24 -0.52 -27.04
C ALA A 77 11.18 0.92 -26.46
N LEU A 78 10.72 1.04 -25.21
CA LEU A 78 10.63 2.34 -24.52
C LEU A 78 12.02 2.90 -24.16
N PHE A 79 12.96 2.03 -23.79
CA PHE A 79 14.33 2.44 -23.52
C PHE A 79 15.09 2.89 -24.78
N ASP A 80 14.76 2.33 -25.92
CA ASP A 80 15.41 2.65 -27.22
C ASP A 80 16.94 2.75 -27.13
N ILE A 81 17.56 1.76 -26.50
CA ILE A 81 19.00 1.76 -26.13
C ILE A 81 19.92 2.00 -27.33
N LYS A 82 19.50 1.62 -28.54
CA LYS A 82 20.30 1.79 -29.77
C LYS A 82 20.57 3.25 -30.14
N ASN A 83 19.68 4.15 -29.67
CA ASN A 83 19.74 5.59 -29.94
C ASN A 83 20.28 6.38 -28.74
N LYS A 84 20.71 5.71 -27.65
CA LYS A 84 21.25 6.35 -26.45
C LYS A 84 22.79 6.35 -26.49
N ASP A 85 23.37 7.50 -26.17
CA ASP A 85 24.83 7.63 -26.06
C ASP A 85 25.34 7.27 -24.65
N LYS A 86 26.67 7.29 -24.51
CA LYS A 86 27.34 6.99 -23.22
C LYS A 86 26.92 7.98 -22.12
N THR A 87 26.71 9.24 -22.46
CA THR A 87 26.34 10.29 -21.50
C THR A 87 24.99 9.99 -20.91
N TRP A 88 24.02 9.67 -21.77
CA TRP A 88 22.69 9.28 -21.33
C TRP A 88 22.71 8.07 -20.37
N VAL A 89 23.51 7.04 -20.67
CA VAL A 89 23.62 5.85 -19.82
C VAL A 89 24.15 6.20 -18.43
N ILE A 90 25.16 7.10 -18.34
CA ILE A 90 25.71 7.55 -17.06
C ILE A 90 24.67 8.33 -16.27
N GLU A 91 24.02 9.31 -16.90
CA GLU A 91 22.97 10.14 -16.26
C GLU A 91 21.78 9.30 -15.80
N PHE A 92 21.32 8.39 -16.64
CA PHE A 92 20.24 7.46 -16.26
C PHE A 92 20.63 6.53 -15.10
N SER A 93 21.88 6.05 -15.09
CA SER A 93 22.35 5.18 -13.99
C SER A 93 22.40 5.94 -12.65
N GLU A 94 22.85 7.21 -12.64
CA GLU A 94 22.79 8.06 -11.44
C GLU A 94 21.35 8.30 -11.00
N PHE A 95 20.47 8.59 -11.95
CA PHE A 95 19.05 8.79 -11.69
C PHE A 95 18.39 7.53 -11.12
N LEU A 96 18.68 6.37 -11.71
CA LEU A 96 18.20 5.06 -11.23
C LEU A 96 18.61 4.81 -9.77
N LEU A 97 19.84 5.14 -9.39
CA LEU A 97 20.30 4.96 -8.01
C LEU A 97 19.55 5.86 -7.03
N ARG A 98 19.28 7.12 -7.40
CA ARG A 98 18.51 8.05 -6.58
C ARG A 98 17.08 7.56 -6.37
N ILE A 99 16.38 7.15 -7.44
CA ILE A 99 15.02 6.62 -7.34
C ILE A 99 15.01 5.29 -6.58
N LYS A 100 16.03 4.45 -6.76
CA LYS A 100 16.16 3.20 -5.99
C LYS A 100 16.32 3.46 -4.50
N HIS A 101 17.12 4.46 -4.11
CA HIS A 101 17.22 4.88 -2.72
C HIS A 101 15.86 5.34 -2.15
N ILE A 102 15.13 6.17 -2.91
CA ILE A 102 13.79 6.60 -2.52
C ILE A 102 12.86 5.39 -2.37
N PHE A 103 12.86 4.50 -3.35
CA PHE A 103 12.01 3.30 -3.35
C PHE A 103 12.28 2.41 -2.14
N ASP A 104 13.55 2.13 -1.83
CA ASP A 104 13.92 1.24 -0.74
C ASP A 104 13.59 1.80 0.65
N ASN A 105 13.61 3.13 0.82
CA ASN A 105 13.48 3.76 2.13
C ASN A 105 12.12 4.42 2.40
N TYR A 106 11.34 4.74 1.34
CA TYR A 106 10.10 5.53 1.47
C TYR A 106 8.88 4.83 0.86
N ILE A 107 9.06 3.66 0.23
CA ILE A 107 7.95 2.87 -0.28
C ILE A 107 7.76 1.63 0.59
N VAL A 108 6.48 1.32 0.88
CA VAL A 108 6.14 0.15 1.71
C VAL A 108 6.56 -1.17 1.07
N ARG A 109 6.91 -2.11 1.93
CA ARG A 109 7.20 -3.51 1.59
C ARG A 109 6.21 -4.41 2.32
N ASN A 110 5.89 -5.54 1.70
CA ASN A 110 5.06 -6.57 2.31
C ASN A 110 5.93 -7.74 2.76
N SER A 111 5.64 -8.34 3.91
CA SER A 111 6.29 -9.59 4.28
C SER A 111 5.64 -10.74 3.52
N ASN A 112 6.41 -11.42 2.68
CA ASN A 112 6.06 -12.72 2.13
C ASN A 112 6.49 -13.83 3.10
N MET A 113 6.10 -13.77 4.35
CA MET A 113 6.34 -14.91 5.21
C MET A 113 5.61 -16.13 4.64
N ASP A 114 6.37 -17.24 4.58
CA ASP A 114 5.99 -18.55 4.09
C ASP A 114 4.50 -18.86 4.26
N SER A 115 3.92 -19.54 3.27
CA SER A 115 2.48 -19.86 3.18
C SER A 115 1.88 -20.52 4.43
N SER A 116 2.72 -20.92 5.38
CA SER A 116 2.37 -21.49 6.69
C SER A 116 2.26 -20.46 7.82
N SER A 117 2.76 -19.23 7.67
CA SER A 117 2.73 -18.23 8.74
C SER A 117 1.42 -17.47 8.82
N ARG A 118 0.97 -17.19 10.05
CA ARG A 118 -0.28 -16.46 10.35
C ARG A 118 -0.21 -14.97 10.01
N ASN A 119 0.93 -14.44 9.55
CA ASN A 119 1.24 -13.01 9.41
C ASN A 119 1.42 -12.58 7.94
N LYS A 120 0.57 -13.04 7.03
CA LYS A 120 0.71 -12.83 5.58
C LYS A 120 0.62 -11.38 5.07
N ASP A 121 0.14 -10.45 5.85
CA ASP A 121 -0.17 -9.09 5.39
C ASP A 121 0.50 -8.02 6.27
N GLU A 122 1.76 -8.27 6.65
CA GLU A 122 2.55 -7.25 7.37
C GLU A 122 3.15 -6.25 6.38
N TRP A 123 2.91 -4.97 6.66
CA TRP A 123 3.44 -3.87 5.86
C TRP A 123 4.50 -3.11 6.65
N PHE A 124 5.60 -2.79 5.99
CA PHE A 124 6.74 -2.11 6.61
C PHE A 124 7.14 -0.88 5.79
N LEU A 125 7.45 0.19 6.51
CA LEU A 125 8.06 1.39 5.98
C LEU A 125 9.28 1.71 6.86
N GLN A 126 10.44 1.26 6.41
CA GLN A 126 11.67 1.26 7.19
C GLN A 126 12.85 1.70 6.35
N LYS A 127 13.79 2.42 6.97
CA LYS A 127 15.08 2.78 6.35
C LYS A 127 16.08 1.64 6.46
N GLY A 128 16.81 1.41 5.38
CA GLY A 128 17.97 0.54 5.36
C GLY A 128 19.13 1.17 6.14
N THR A 129 19.71 0.39 7.03
CA THR A 129 20.93 0.76 7.77
C THR A 129 21.98 -0.28 7.46
N TYR A 130 23.19 0.19 7.14
CA TYR A 130 24.30 -0.68 6.82
C TYR A 130 25.17 -0.93 8.06
N TYR A 131 25.44 -2.20 8.32
CA TYR A 131 26.30 -2.64 9.41
C TYR A 131 27.54 -3.31 8.83
N GLU A 132 28.72 -2.83 9.23
CA GLU A 132 30.00 -3.43 8.87
C GLU A 132 30.55 -4.20 10.07
N TYR A 133 30.84 -5.47 9.89
CA TYR A 133 31.42 -6.28 10.94
C TYR A 133 32.45 -7.29 10.41
N GLN A 134 33.37 -7.67 11.26
CA GLN A 134 34.39 -8.68 11.00
C GLN A 134 33.94 -10.03 11.55
N PRO A 135 33.73 -11.05 10.71
CA PRO A 135 33.36 -12.36 11.21
C PRO A 135 34.52 -13.02 11.96
N ASN A 136 34.23 -13.61 13.12
CA ASN A 136 35.23 -14.33 13.91
C ASN A 136 35.92 -15.43 13.09
N GLY A 137 37.25 -15.48 13.14
CA GLY A 137 38.04 -16.53 12.47
C GLY A 137 38.48 -16.22 11.04
N LYS A 138 38.09 -15.06 10.46
CA LYS A 138 38.59 -14.61 9.15
C LYS A 138 39.73 -13.57 9.30
N SER A 139 40.49 -13.31 8.22
CA SER A 139 41.58 -12.34 8.22
C SER A 139 41.10 -10.93 8.57
N LYS A 140 41.98 -10.08 9.13
CA LYS A 140 41.67 -8.69 9.51
C LYS A 140 41.25 -7.79 8.33
N GLU A 141 41.34 -8.28 7.10
CA GLU A 141 40.97 -7.57 5.86
C GLU A 141 39.60 -8.01 5.32
N HIS A 142 38.93 -8.94 6.00
CA HIS A 142 37.65 -9.47 5.56
C HIS A 142 36.52 -8.83 6.37
N TYR A 143 35.68 -8.03 5.69
CA TYR A 143 34.54 -7.36 6.27
C TYR A 143 33.26 -7.85 5.59
N ILE A 144 32.21 -8.02 6.40
CA ILE A 144 30.83 -8.25 5.91
C ILE A 144 30.07 -6.96 6.09
N VAL A 145 29.37 -6.53 5.04
CA VAL A 145 28.44 -5.42 5.09
C VAL A 145 27.03 -5.96 4.93
N GLU A 146 26.22 -5.72 5.94
CA GLU A 146 24.84 -6.19 5.98
C GLU A 146 23.89 -5.00 5.98
N GLU A 147 22.89 -5.01 5.09
CA GLU A 147 21.83 -4.03 5.07
C GLU A 147 20.65 -4.57 5.89
N ARG A 148 20.26 -3.83 6.92
CA ARG A 148 19.12 -4.17 7.79
C ARG A 148 18.06 -3.09 7.76
N PHE A 149 16.80 -3.51 7.69
CA PHE A 149 15.65 -2.63 7.73
C PHE A 149 14.93 -2.82 9.07
N THR A 150 15.39 -2.14 10.10
CA THR A 150 14.87 -2.28 11.47
C THR A 150 14.21 -1.04 12.02
N ASN A 151 14.57 0.14 11.47
CA ASN A 151 14.09 1.41 11.97
C ASN A 151 12.99 1.96 11.06
N ASN A 152 11.93 2.50 11.64
CA ASN A 152 10.91 3.22 10.88
C ASN A 152 11.54 4.34 10.05
N THR A 153 11.01 4.56 8.84
CA THR A 153 11.46 5.64 7.95
C THR A 153 11.27 7.00 8.62
N PHE A 154 10.17 7.19 9.30
CA PHE A 154 9.87 8.41 10.04
C PHE A 154 9.86 8.13 11.54
N SER A 155 10.44 9.07 12.31
CA SER A 155 10.56 8.96 13.77
C SER A 155 9.21 9.03 14.49
N ASP A 156 8.26 9.81 13.94
CA ASP A 156 6.89 9.84 14.44
C ASP A 156 6.17 8.56 14.04
N SER A 157 5.87 7.71 15.02
CA SER A 157 5.25 6.40 14.80
C SER A 157 3.82 6.50 14.27
N GLU A 158 3.07 7.53 14.65
CA GLU A 158 1.70 7.73 14.16
C GLU A 158 1.70 8.17 12.70
N ILE A 159 2.55 9.12 12.33
CA ILE A 159 2.71 9.53 10.92
C ILE A 159 3.23 8.38 10.08
N ASN A 160 4.21 7.62 10.58
CA ASN A 160 4.73 6.44 9.86
C ASN A 160 3.63 5.41 9.61
N GLN A 161 2.78 5.14 10.60
CA GLN A 161 1.63 4.23 10.46
C GLN A 161 0.58 4.75 9.46
N ASN A 162 0.27 6.06 9.49
CA ASN A 162 -0.62 6.68 8.49
C ASN A 162 -0.09 6.45 7.06
N ILE A 163 1.21 6.68 6.85
CA ILE A 163 1.86 6.52 5.54
C ILE A 163 1.83 5.05 5.10
N ILE A 164 2.09 4.10 6.03
CA ILE A 164 1.98 2.66 5.77
C ILE A 164 0.56 2.32 5.28
N LEU A 165 -0.46 2.78 5.98
CA LEU A 165 -1.85 2.48 5.63
C LEU A 165 -2.23 3.10 4.27
N LEU A 166 -1.86 4.34 4.00
CA LEU A 166 -2.14 4.99 2.72
C LEU A 166 -1.47 4.25 1.55
N GLN A 167 -0.19 3.94 1.65
CA GLN A 167 0.51 3.24 0.58
C GLN A 167 0.01 1.80 0.42
N SER A 168 -0.21 1.06 1.52
CA SER A 168 -0.73 -0.31 1.46
C SER A 168 -2.16 -0.37 0.92
N MET A 169 -2.99 0.64 1.22
CA MET A 169 -4.32 0.80 0.60
C MET A 169 -4.23 0.83 -0.93
N PHE A 170 -3.32 1.63 -1.48
CA PHE A 170 -3.09 1.66 -2.92
C PHE A 170 -2.54 0.34 -3.45
N ALA A 171 -1.55 -0.25 -2.76
CA ALA A 171 -0.91 -1.49 -3.17
C ALA A 171 -1.88 -2.68 -3.25
N VAL A 172 -2.77 -2.85 -2.25
CA VAL A 172 -3.78 -3.93 -2.28
C VAL A 172 -4.90 -3.67 -3.27
N THR A 173 -5.13 -2.41 -3.64
CA THR A 173 -6.16 -2.03 -4.61
C THR A 173 -5.70 -2.22 -6.06
N PHE A 174 -4.52 -1.70 -6.38
CA PHE A 174 -3.97 -1.64 -7.74
C PHE A 174 -2.86 -2.69 -7.90
N THR A 175 -3.25 -3.95 -7.97
CA THR A 175 -2.34 -5.11 -7.92
C THR A 175 -1.63 -5.42 -9.24
N ALA A 176 -2.14 -4.92 -10.37
CA ALA A 176 -1.47 -5.11 -11.65
C ALA A 176 -0.38 -4.04 -11.85
N ASN A 177 0.80 -4.46 -12.29
CA ASN A 177 1.94 -3.55 -12.53
C ASN A 177 1.56 -2.35 -13.40
N ARG A 178 0.78 -2.55 -14.47
CA ARG A 178 0.29 -1.50 -15.36
C ARG A 178 -0.61 -0.46 -14.68
N ASP A 179 -1.19 -0.81 -13.53
CA ASP A 179 -2.11 0.04 -12.77
C ASP A 179 -1.37 0.82 -11.66
N SER A 180 -0.03 0.69 -11.55
CA SER A 180 0.79 1.32 -10.52
C SER A 180 1.09 2.82 -10.77
N ARG A 181 0.21 3.54 -11.48
CA ARG A 181 0.34 5.00 -11.69
C ARG A 181 0.38 5.79 -10.39
N TRP A 182 -0.31 5.33 -9.38
CA TRP A 182 -0.25 5.90 -8.03
C TRP A 182 1.18 5.89 -7.45
N LEU A 183 1.95 4.83 -7.71
CA LEU A 183 3.34 4.72 -7.29
C LEU A 183 4.23 5.71 -8.06
N TYR A 184 3.96 5.93 -9.35
CA TYR A 184 4.65 6.95 -10.13
C TYR A 184 4.50 8.32 -9.49
N GLU A 185 3.30 8.71 -9.11
CA GLU A 185 3.02 10.00 -8.47
C GLU A 185 3.78 10.14 -7.14
N ILE A 186 3.82 9.06 -6.35
CA ILE A 186 4.59 9.04 -5.09
C ILE A 186 6.09 9.19 -5.35
N LEU A 187 6.65 8.41 -6.27
CA LEU A 187 8.08 8.47 -6.60
C LEU A 187 8.47 9.84 -7.16
N GLN A 188 7.63 10.42 -8.01
CA GLN A 188 7.84 11.77 -8.55
C GLN A 188 7.81 12.83 -7.44
N PHE A 189 6.84 12.75 -6.52
CA PHE A 189 6.77 13.64 -5.37
C PHE A 189 8.04 13.52 -4.52
N LEU A 190 8.41 12.32 -4.12
CA LEU A 190 9.60 12.07 -3.29
C LEU A 190 10.88 12.54 -3.98
N PHE A 191 10.99 12.36 -5.30
CA PHE A 191 12.13 12.81 -6.07
C PHE A 191 12.23 14.34 -6.12
N ASN A 192 11.10 15.03 -6.26
CA ASN A 192 11.06 16.50 -6.26
C ASN A 192 11.47 17.10 -4.91
N TYR A 193 11.30 16.37 -3.81
CA TYR A 193 11.66 16.79 -2.45
C TYR A 193 12.88 16.02 -1.90
N ILE A 194 13.75 15.53 -2.77
CA ILE A 194 14.87 14.65 -2.38
C ILE A 194 15.81 15.27 -1.34
N GLU A 195 16.04 16.57 -1.39
CA GLU A 195 16.89 17.31 -0.43
C GLU A 195 16.19 17.51 0.93
N GLU A 196 14.88 17.29 1.01
CA GLU A 196 14.06 17.54 2.19
C GLU A 196 13.67 16.26 2.92
N LEU A 197 13.94 15.10 2.32
CA LEU A 197 13.49 13.77 2.82
C LEU A 197 13.87 13.49 4.29
N ASN A 198 14.95 14.06 4.77
CA ASN A 198 15.45 13.88 6.15
C ASN A 198 15.01 14.99 7.12
N GLN A 199 14.25 15.98 6.65
CA GLN A 199 13.72 17.04 7.52
C GLN A 199 12.53 16.51 8.31
N THR A 200 12.37 17.00 9.55
CA THR A 200 11.32 16.52 10.46
C THR A 200 9.91 16.79 9.91
N GLU A 201 9.73 17.94 9.27
CA GLU A 201 8.46 18.38 8.71
C GLU A 201 8.04 17.60 7.48
N PHE A 202 8.99 16.97 6.79
CA PHE A 202 8.74 16.25 5.54
C PHE A 202 7.77 15.07 5.73
N ALA A 203 7.81 14.38 6.86
CA ALA A 203 6.89 13.28 7.17
C ALA A 203 5.42 13.72 7.09
N SER A 204 5.11 14.91 7.66
CA SER A 204 3.75 15.47 7.61
C SER A 204 3.37 15.90 6.19
N GLN A 205 4.27 16.55 5.47
CA GLN A 205 4.03 16.96 4.08
C GLN A 205 3.76 15.74 3.18
N PHE A 206 4.53 14.66 3.35
CA PHE A 206 4.34 13.44 2.58
C PHE A 206 3.01 12.75 2.92
N LYS A 207 2.66 12.66 4.21
CA LYS A 207 1.33 12.15 4.62
C LYS A 207 0.21 12.97 3.98
N ASP A 208 0.28 14.30 4.04
CA ASP A 208 -0.73 15.20 3.48
C ASP A 208 -0.85 15.07 1.95
N PHE A 209 0.27 14.87 1.27
CA PHE A 209 0.28 14.54 -0.17
C PHE A 209 -0.48 13.23 -0.46
N LEU A 210 -0.21 12.19 0.32
CA LEU A 210 -0.87 10.89 0.15
C LEU A 210 -2.38 10.95 0.46
N GLU A 211 -2.79 11.70 1.49
CA GLU A 211 -4.20 11.91 1.82
C GLU A 211 -4.92 12.68 0.69
N LYS A 212 -4.32 13.75 0.17
CA LYS A 212 -4.86 14.50 -0.98
C LYS A 212 -4.98 13.62 -2.23
N MET A 213 -3.97 12.79 -2.48
CA MET A 213 -4.01 11.83 -3.57
C MET A 213 -5.16 10.83 -3.38
N ALA A 214 -5.31 10.26 -2.18
CA ALA A 214 -6.40 9.34 -1.87
C ALA A 214 -7.79 9.98 -2.05
N VAL A 215 -7.97 11.22 -1.58
CA VAL A 215 -9.22 11.97 -1.78
C VAL A 215 -9.52 12.20 -3.26
N ARG A 216 -8.50 12.57 -4.07
CA ARG A 216 -8.69 12.75 -5.52
C ARG A 216 -9.15 11.44 -6.18
N TYR A 217 -8.50 10.31 -5.87
CA TYR A 217 -8.89 8.99 -6.36
C TYR A 217 -10.32 8.61 -5.92
N ALA A 218 -10.73 8.99 -4.70
CA ALA A 218 -12.08 8.76 -4.21
C ALA A 218 -13.11 9.60 -4.96
N LYS A 219 -12.86 10.89 -5.16
CA LYS A 219 -13.76 11.79 -5.90
C LYS A 219 -14.03 11.30 -7.32
N GLU A 220 -13.04 10.72 -7.98
CA GLU A 220 -13.19 10.17 -9.33
C GLU A 220 -13.91 8.81 -9.36
N ARG A 221 -13.81 8.00 -8.32
CA ARG A 221 -14.18 6.59 -8.37
C ARG A 221 -15.33 6.18 -7.46
N LEU A 222 -15.46 6.83 -6.30
CA LEU A 222 -16.42 6.43 -5.25
C LEU A 222 -17.81 6.99 -5.50
N PHE A 223 -17.89 8.25 -5.93
CA PHE A 223 -19.14 8.97 -6.01
C PHE A 223 -19.78 8.91 -7.39
N THR A 224 -21.10 9.03 -7.42
CA THR A 224 -21.91 9.33 -8.60
C THR A 224 -21.94 10.84 -8.84
N GLU A 225 -22.59 11.28 -9.91
CA GLU A 225 -22.76 12.71 -10.23
C GLU A 225 -23.56 13.47 -9.15
N ASP A 226 -24.51 12.82 -8.50
CA ASP A 226 -25.31 13.37 -7.39
C ASP A 226 -24.59 13.27 -6.02
N LYS A 227 -23.32 12.88 -6.03
CA LYS A 227 -22.44 12.73 -4.85
C LYS A 227 -22.83 11.62 -3.86
N SER A 228 -23.71 10.71 -4.24
CA SER A 228 -23.95 9.48 -3.47
C SER A 228 -22.86 8.44 -3.74
N ILE A 229 -22.67 7.48 -2.83
CA ILE A 229 -21.74 6.37 -3.06
C ILE A 229 -22.31 5.42 -4.12
N LYS A 230 -21.47 4.98 -5.05
CA LYS A 230 -21.85 4.02 -6.10
C LYS A 230 -22.34 2.71 -5.50
N LYS A 231 -23.29 2.08 -6.20
CA LYS A 231 -23.90 0.79 -5.83
C LYS A 231 -23.15 -0.38 -6.47
N TYR A 232 -23.56 -1.58 -6.09
CA TYR A 232 -23.07 -2.84 -6.68
C TYR A 232 -23.10 -2.79 -8.22
N GLY A 233 -22.06 -3.33 -8.84
CA GLY A 233 -21.86 -3.30 -10.29
C GLY A 233 -21.11 -2.06 -10.80
N ALA A 234 -21.16 -0.93 -10.09
CA ALA A 234 -20.43 0.30 -10.44
C ALA A 234 -19.34 0.68 -9.42
N ILE A 235 -19.45 0.20 -8.18
CA ILE A 235 -18.51 0.51 -7.11
C ILE A 235 -17.19 -0.28 -7.29
N PRO A 236 -16.02 0.37 -7.29
CA PRO A 236 -14.75 -0.31 -7.40
C PRO A 236 -14.23 -0.78 -6.03
N VAL A 237 -13.30 -1.73 -6.04
CA VAL A 237 -12.58 -2.20 -4.83
C VAL A 237 -11.93 -1.05 -4.05
N TYR A 238 -11.43 -0.04 -4.75
CA TYR A 238 -10.83 1.16 -4.14
C TYR A 238 -11.76 1.81 -3.10
N ALA A 239 -13.05 1.85 -3.37
CA ALA A 239 -14.04 2.48 -2.48
C ALA A 239 -14.04 1.86 -1.09
N PHE A 240 -13.96 0.54 -1.00
CA PHE A 240 -13.94 -0.18 0.29
C PHE A 240 -12.64 0.06 1.06
N ASN A 241 -11.50 0.01 0.37
CA ASN A 241 -10.21 0.25 1.01
C ASN A 241 -10.07 1.71 1.47
N PHE A 242 -10.55 2.67 0.67
CA PHE A 242 -10.59 4.08 1.05
C PHE A 242 -11.49 4.32 2.27
N VAL A 243 -12.67 3.70 2.32
CA VAL A 243 -13.57 3.76 3.47
C VAL A 243 -12.89 3.18 4.71
N ASP A 244 -12.23 2.04 4.61
CA ASP A 244 -11.50 1.45 5.74
C ASP A 244 -10.41 2.40 6.27
N TYR A 245 -9.68 3.10 5.38
CA TYR A 245 -8.72 4.14 5.81
C TYR A 245 -9.40 5.28 6.55
N VAL A 246 -10.52 5.79 6.01
CA VAL A 246 -11.27 6.89 6.64
C VAL A 246 -11.84 6.47 8.01
N LEU A 247 -12.35 5.25 8.15
CA LEU A 247 -12.81 4.70 9.42
C LEU A 247 -11.65 4.59 10.42
N TRP A 248 -10.51 4.07 10.00
CA TRP A 248 -9.31 4.03 10.84
C TRP A 248 -8.86 5.43 11.28
N LYS A 249 -8.91 6.41 10.41
CA LYS A 249 -8.56 7.80 10.73
C LYS A 249 -9.48 8.41 11.80
N ASN A 250 -10.73 7.98 11.84
CA ASN A 250 -11.72 8.41 12.81
C ASN A 250 -11.89 7.43 14.00
N ARG A 251 -10.92 6.52 14.21
CA ARG A 251 -10.99 5.45 15.22
C ARG A 251 -11.29 5.93 16.63
N ALA A 252 -10.73 7.07 17.05
CA ALA A 252 -10.95 7.61 18.39
C ALA A 252 -12.44 7.96 18.69
N GLU A 253 -13.22 8.28 17.67
CA GLU A 253 -14.68 8.44 17.79
C GLU A 253 -15.39 7.10 17.73
N LEU A 254 -14.99 6.23 16.76
CA LEU A 254 -15.64 4.94 16.51
C LEU A 254 -15.45 3.94 17.64
N GLU A 255 -14.35 3.93 18.35
CA GLU A 255 -14.07 3.08 19.52
C GLU A 255 -15.07 3.28 20.67
N LYS A 256 -15.69 4.43 20.75
CA LYS A 256 -16.75 4.70 21.76
C LYS A 256 -17.96 3.83 21.53
N GLU A 257 -18.30 3.55 20.29
CA GLU A 257 -19.46 2.74 19.87
C GLU A 257 -19.07 1.26 19.59
N TYR A 258 -17.94 1.05 18.93
CA TYR A 258 -17.43 -0.25 18.47
C TYR A 258 -16.24 -0.73 19.31
N LYS A 259 -16.44 -0.83 20.63
CA LYS A 259 -15.36 -1.10 21.62
C LYS A 259 -14.57 -2.38 21.39
N ASP A 260 -15.15 -3.38 20.70
CA ASP A 260 -14.51 -4.67 20.44
C ASP A 260 -13.75 -4.71 19.12
N ILE A 261 -13.77 -3.62 18.33
CA ILE A 261 -12.96 -3.50 17.11
C ILE A 261 -11.62 -2.92 17.51
N ASN A 262 -10.56 -3.64 17.19
CA ASN A 262 -9.20 -3.17 17.42
C ASN A 262 -8.68 -2.40 16.20
N PHE A 263 -8.99 -1.12 16.14
CA PHE A 263 -8.61 -0.25 15.02
C PHE A 263 -7.09 -0.09 14.91
N ASP A 264 -6.35 -0.02 16.01
CA ASP A 264 -4.90 0.18 15.99
C ASP A 264 -4.14 -0.98 15.36
N HIS A 265 -4.72 -2.19 15.38
CA HIS A 265 -4.14 -3.36 14.75
C HIS A 265 -4.62 -3.58 13.31
N PHE A 266 -5.42 -2.65 12.78
CA PHE A 266 -5.91 -2.75 11.41
C PHE A 266 -4.75 -2.69 10.41
N LYS A 267 -4.81 -3.58 9.40
CA LYS A 267 -3.85 -3.67 8.28
C LYS A 267 -4.61 -3.96 7.00
N PHE A 268 -4.17 -3.35 5.92
CA PHE A 268 -4.70 -3.68 4.63
C PHE A 268 -4.23 -5.07 4.18
N ALA A 269 -5.13 -5.85 3.64
CA ALA A 269 -4.90 -7.15 3.06
C ALA A 269 -5.48 -7.24 1.65
N TYR A 270 -4.98 -8.17 0.85
CA TYR A 270 -5.47 -8.38 -0.52
C TYR A 270 -6.88 -8.97 -0.51
N ARG A 271 -7.90 -8.11 -0.69
CA ARG A 271 -9.33 -8.46 -0.81
C ARG A 271 -9.85 -7.90 -2.12
N ARG A 272 -10.54 -8.72 -2.89
CA ARG A 272 -11.05 -8.33 -4.22
C ARG A 272 -12.49 -8.72 -4.45
N SER A 273 -13.06 -9.56 -3.59
CA SER A 273 -14.44 -10.01 -3.69
C SER A 273 -15.37 -9.04 -3.00
N ILE A 274 -16.30 -8.45 -3.76
CA ILE A 274 -17.39 -7.64 -3.22
C ILE A 274 -18.53 -8.59 -2.88
N GLU A 275 -18.90 -8.62 -1.62
CA GLU A 275 -19.91 -9.51 -1.05
C GLU A 275 -21.10 -8.73 -0.53
N HIS A 276 -22.30 -9.30 -0.71
CA HIS A 276 -23.52 -8.82 -0.09
C HIS A 276 -23.61 -9.40 1.32
N TRP A 277 -23.62 -8.56 2.35
CA TRP A 277 -23.75 -9.04 3.72
C TRP A 277 -25.10 -9.73 3.91
N TYR A 278 -26.23 -9.11 3.54
CA TYR A 278 -27.46 -9.81 3.27
C TYR A 278 -27.39 -10.41 1.85
N PRO A 279 -27.54 -11.72 1.69
CA PRO A 279 -27.26 -12.40 0.42
C PRO A 279 -28.29 -12.06 -0.65
N GLN A 280 -27.88 -12.11 -1.93
CA GLN A 280 -28.77 -11.88 -3.07
C GLN A 280 -29.84 -12.97 -3.19
N ASN A 281 -29.46 -14.22 -2.91
CA ASN A 281 -30.34 -15.40 -3.00
C ASN A 281 -30.23 -16.21 -1.70
N PRO A 282 -30.96 -15.81 -0.62
CA PRO A 282 -30.87 -16.48 0.67
C PRO A 282 -31.20 -17.96 0.61
N ASN A 283 -30.41 -18.80 1.34
CA ASN A 283 -30.72 -20.21 1.48
C ASN A 283 -32.04 -20.42 2.21
N GLY A 284 -32.90 -21.35 1.70
CA GLY A 284 -34.11 -21.79 2.39
C GLY A 284 -35.37 -20.94 2.17
N HIS A 285 -35.35 -19.97 1.24
CA HIS A 285 -36.52 -19.17 0.91
C HIS A 285 -36.86 -19.27 -0.59
N ASP A 286 -38.14 -19.54 -0.86
CA ASP A 286 -38.73 -19.60 -2.21
C ASP A 286 -39.02 -18.17 -2.75
N GLY A 287 -38.07 -17.25 -2.66
CA GLY A 287 -38.15 -15.95 -3.37
C GLY A 287 -38.92 -14.81 -2.70
N GLU A 288 -39.65 -15.02 -1.59
CA GLU A 288 -40.52 -13.99 -0.99
C GLU A 288 -39.84 -13.06 0.03
N SER A 289 -38.65 -13.35 0.51
CA SER A 289 -37.98 -12.56 1.55
C SER A 289 -36.72 -11.79 1.06
N GLN A 290 -36.67 -11.43 -0.21
CA GLN A 290 -35.55 -10.64 -0.73
C GLN A 290 -35.74 -9.16 -0.40
N LEU A 291 -34.67 -8.52 0.07
CA LEU A 291 -34.64 -7.07 0.21
C LEU A 291 -34.93 -6.39 -1.14
N PRO A 292 -35.62 -5.24 -1.16
CA PRO A 292 -35.71 -4.43 -2.38
C PRO A 292 -34.34 -4.15 -2.96
N ALA A 293 -34.22 -4.22 -4.29
CA ALA A 293 -32.95 -4.10 -5.00
C ALA A 293 -32.16 -2.81 -4.65
N GLU A 294 -32.89 -1.73 -4.34
CA GLU A 294 -32.27 -0.44 -3.95
C GLU A 294 -31.45 -0.54 -2.65
N PHE A 295 -31.87 -1.37 -1.68
CA PHE A 295 -31.17 -1.63 -0.43
C PHE A 295 -30.20 -2.80 -0.55
N LEU A 296 -30.60 -3.85 -1.25
CA LEU A 296 -29.77 -5.02 -1.48
C LEU A 296 -28.42 -4.66 -2.11
N HIS A 297 -28.44 -3.77 -3.12
CA HIS A 297 -27.27 -3.34 -3.87
C HIS A 297 -26.66 -2.03 -3.38
N SER A 298 -27.18 -1.43 -2.30
CA SER A 298 -26.60 -0.22 -1.72
C SER A 298 -25.26 -0.51 -1.05
N PHE A 299 -24.42 0.52 -0.93
CA PHE A 299 -23.11 0.40 -0.28
C PHE A 299 -23.23 -0.07 1.17
N GLY A 300 -24.33 0.27 1.84
CA GLY A 300 -24.61 -0.18 3.20
C GLY A 300 -24.62 -1.70 3.35
N ASN A 301 -25.11 -2.43 2.35
CA ASN A 301 -25.15 -3.89 2.36
C ASN A 301 -23.90 -4.56 1.75
N LEU A 302 -22.97 -3.80 1.17
CA LEU A 302 -21.80 -4.35 0.50
C LEU A 302 -20.58 -4.34 1.42
N CYS A 303 -19.74 -5.36 1.30
CA CYS A 303 -18.46 -5.46 1.98
C CYS A 303 -17.40 -6.05 1.07
N ILE A 304 -16.13 -5.90 1.46
CA ILE A 304 -15.01 -6.48 0.74
C ILE A 304 -14.41 -7.64 1.54
N THR A 305 -14.12 -8.74 0.86
CA THR A 305 -13.59 -9.97 1.46
C THR A 305 -12.61 -10.65 0.51
N THR A 306 -12.00 -11.74 0.94
CA THR A 306 -11.21 -12.61 0.08
C THR A 306 -12.13 -13.54 -0.72
N ASP A 307 -11.65 -14.04 -1.87
CA ASP A 307 -12.41 -15.00 -2.69
C ASP A 307 -12.76 -16.27 -1.90
N ILE A 308 -11.86 -16.71 -1.01
CA ILE A 308 -12.08 -17.88 -0.15
C ILE A 308 -13.23 -17.61 0.83
N GLN A 309 -13.25 -16.46 1.47
CA GLN A 309 -14.32 -16.11 2.41
C GLN A 309 -15.65 -15.92 1.69
N ASN A 310 -15.66 -15.24 0.55
CA ASN A 310 -16.84 -15.08 -0.27
C ASN A 310 -17.45 -16.43 -0.63
N SER A 311 -16.64 -17.38 -1.10
CA SER A 311 -17.09 -18.73 -1.42
C SER A 311 -17.66 -19.47 -0.20
N ARG A 312 -17.08 -19.26 1.00
CA ARG A 312 -17.57 -19.89 2.24
C ARG A 312 -18.87 -19.27 2.75
N PHE A 313 -19.06 -17.97 2.59
CA PHE A 313 -20.30 -17.29 2.97
C PHE A 313 -21.48 -17.78 2.12
N GLY A 314 -21.25 -17.97 0.82
CA GLY A 314 -22.28 -18.40 -0.10
C GLY A 314 -23.55 -17.56 0.05
N ASN A 315 -24.70 -18.21 0.11
CA ASN A 315 -26.01 -17.56 0.28
C ASN A 315 -26.49 -17.54 1.75
N SER A 316 -25.57 -17.62 2.71
CA SER A 316 -25.89 -17.60 4.14
C SER A 316 -26.36 -16.23 4.61
N TYR A 317 -27.29 -16.20 5.57
CA TYR A 317 -27.67 -14.97 6.27
C TYR A 317 -26.52 -14.42 7.13
N PRO A 318 -26.52 -13.13 7.46
CA PRO A 318 -25.47 -12.49 8.27
C PRO A 318 -25.15 -13.18 9.58
N GLU A 319 -26.15 -13.69 10.29
CA GLU A 319 -26.00 -14.41 11.56
C GLU A 319 -25.16 -15.69 11.38
N ALA A 320 -25.45 -16.45 10.33
CA ALA A 320 -24.70 -17.67 10.02
C ALA A 320 -23.24 -17.36 9.57
N LYS A 321 -23.03 -16.25 8.87
CA LYS A 321 -21.69 -15.75 8.52
C LYS A 321 -20.89 -15.40 9.78
N LEU A 322 -21.54 -14.78 10.79
CA LEU A 322 -20.91 -14.46 12.08
C LEU A 322 -20.51 -15.70 12.85
N GLU A 323 -21.39 -16.69 12.98
CA GLU A 323 -21.06 -17.96 13.67
C GLU A 323 -19.84 -18.65 13.04
N GLN A 324 -19.69 -18.56 11.72
CA GLN A 324 -18.52 -19.08 11.04
C GLN A 324 -17.24 -18.32 11.45
N TRP A 325 -17.28 -17.00 11.53
CA TRP A 325 -16.13 -16.19 11.91
C TRP A 325 -15.70 -16.41 13.37
N GLU A 326 -16.63 -16.55 14.28
CA GLU A 326 -16.35 -16.85 15.67
C GLU A 326 -15.59 -18.18 15.79
N ARG A 327 -16.03 -19.19 15.05
CA ARG A 327 -15.36 -20.51 15.02
C ARG A 327 -13.93 -20.43 14.43
N GLU A 328 -13.71 -19.59 13.44
CA GLU A 328 -12.41 -19.45 12.76
C GLU A 328 -11.47 -18.43 13.42
N GLY A 329 -11.95 -17.60 14.35
CA GLY A 329 -11.17 -16.57 15.03
C GLY A 329 -10.61 -15.49 14.08
N ILE A 330 -11.30 -15.20 12.97
CA ILE A 330 -10.82 -14.32 11.87
C ILE A 330 -11.44 -12.92 11.88
N PHE A 331 -12.26 -12.60 12.87
CA PHE A 331 -12.98 -11.32 12.94
C PHE A 331 -12.05 -10.10 12.75
N HIS A 332 -10.96 -10.03 13.50
CA HIS A 332 -10.02 -8.90 13.45
C HIS A 332 -9.19 -8.79 12.16
N ARG A 333 -9.31 -9.77 11.26
CA ARG A 333 -8.63 -9.77 9.97
C ARG A 333 -9.50 -9.22 8.83
N GLN A 334 -10.72 -8.82 9.14
CA GLN A 334 -11.66 -8.32 8.14
C GLN A 334 -11.45 -6.81 7.88
N SER A 335 -12.10 -6.29 6.83
CA SER A 335 -12.19 -4.86 6.61
C SER A 335 -12.91 -4.18 7.79
N LEU A 336 -12.56 -2.94 8.11
CA LEU A 336 -13.17 -2.25 9.26
C LEU A 336 -14.66 -2.08 9.06
N LYS A 337 -15.09 -1.70 7.86
CA LYS A 337 -16.52 -1.61 7.55
C LYS A 337 -17.23 -2.94 7.79
N LEU A 338 -16.65 -4.05 7.37
CA LEU A 338 -17.25 -5.36 7.56
C LEU A 338 -17.28 -5.76 9.05
N GLN A 339 -16.26 -5.41 9.84
CA GLN A 339 -16.27 -5.60 11.29
C GLN A 339 -17.41 -4.80 11.96
N MET A 340 -17.64 -3.54 11.52
CA MET A 340 -18.76 -2.73 12.02
C MET A 340 -20.10 -3.35 11.67
N MET A 341 -20.32 -3.79 10.42
CA MET A 341 -21.53 -4.49 9.99
C MET A 341 -21.79 -5.74 10.84
N ALA A 342 -20.75 -6.53 11.08
CA ALA A 342 -20.81 -7.72 11.92
C ALA A 342 -21.20 -7.40 13.38
N LYS A 343 -20.66 -6.32 13.96
CA LYS A 343 -21.03 -5.87 15.32
C LYS A 343 -22.48 -5.39 15.42
N ILE A 344 -22.96 -4.68 14.41
CA ILE A 344 -24.36 -4.27 14.34
C ILE A 344 -25.26 -5.50 14.28
N THR A 345 -24.94 -6.48 13.41
CA THR A 345 -25.70 -7.73 13.30
C THR A 345 -25.71 -8.49 14.62
N SER A 346 -24.56 -8.68 15.28
CA SER A 346 -24.46 -9.36 16.57
C SER A 346 -25.28 -8.67 17.66
N LYS A 347 -25.23 -7.34 17.75
CA LYS A 347 -25.94 -6.56 18.76
C LYS A 347 -27.46 -6.60 18.59
N LYS A 348 -27.93 -6.59 17.33
CA LYS A 348 -29.35 -6.54 17.01
C LYS A 348 -29.97 -7.91 16.68
N ASN A 349 -29.13 -8.93 16.50
CA ASN A 349 -29.52 -10.26 16.03
C ASN A 349 -30.35 -10.21 14.75
N ARG A 350 -30.07 -9.27 13.87
CA ARG A 350 -30.71 -9.10 12.56
C ARG A 350 -29.91 -8.16 11.68
N TRP A 351 -30.16 -8.25 10.38
CA TRP A 351 -29.64 -7.32 9.38
C TRP A 351 -30.74 -7.07 8.33
N ASP A 352 -31.33 -5.89 8.35
CA ASP A 352 -32.39 -5.50 7.44
C ASP A 352 -32.18 -4.07 6.89
N ILE A 353 -33.20 -3.50 6.27
CA ILE A 353 -33.17 -2.17 5.66
C ILE A 353 -32.68 -1.09 6.65
N GLY A 354 -33.12 -1.17 7.92
CA GLY A 354 -32.73 -0.19 8.92
C GLY A 354 -31.25 -0.19 9.23
N GLU A 355 -30.64 -1.36 9.38
CA GLU A 355 -29.19 -1.51 9.61
C GLU A 355 -28.38 -1.11 8.38
N ILE A 356 -28.86 -1.49 7.17
CA ILE A 356 -28.22 -1.11 5.90
C ILE A 356 -28.18 0.40 5.74
N GLN A 357 -29.29 1.08 5.94
CA GLN A 357 -29.36 2.55 5.84
C GLN A 357 -28.53 3.25 6.93
N SER A 358 -28.50 2.68 8.15
CA SER A 358 -27.75 3.26 9.26
C SER A 358 -26.24 3.26 8.98
N ILE A 359 -25.68 2.11 8.59
CA ILE A 359 -24.24 2.01 8.30
C ILE A 359 -23.85 2.80 7.04
N GLU A 360 -24.74 2.85 6.03
CA GLU A 360 -24.47 3.64 4.82
C GLU A 360 -24.34 5.13 5.15
N LYS A 361 -25.30 5.69 5.90
CA LYS A 361 -25.26 7.10 6.34
C LYS A 361 -24.06 7.41 7.23
N GLU A 362 -23.74 6.50 8.13
CA GLU A 362 -22.58 6.66 9.01
C GLU A 362 -21.28 6.73 8.21
N VAL A 363 -21.06 5.79 7.31
CA VAL A 363 -19.89 5.75 6.44
C VAL A 363 -19.84 6.98 5.52
N GLU A 364 -20.96 7.34 4.89
CA GLU A 364 -21.04 8.53 4.03
C GLU A 364 -20.65 9.79 4.80
N ARG A 365 -21.11 9.97 6.03
CA ARG A 365 -20.75 11.11 6.87
C ARG A 365 -19.25 11.22 7.07
N TYR A 366 -18.58 10.11 7.44
CA TYR A 366 -17.13 10.11 7.65
C TYR A 366 -16.36 10.38 6.35
N VAL A 367 -16.77 9.75 5.26
CA VAL A 367 -16.14 9.92 3.95
C VAL A 367 -16.29 11.35 3.43
N GLN A 368 -17.48 11.92 3.52
CA GLN A 368 -17.73 13.31 3.09
C GLN A 368 -16.93 14.31 3.92
N ASN A 369 -16.90 14.15 5.25
CA ASN A 369 -16.09 15.00 6.13
C ASN A 369 -14.61 14.92 5.75
N PHE A 370 -14.07 13.73 5.54
CA PHE A 370 -12.67 13.53 5.15
C PHE A 370 -12.35 14.09 3.75
N CYS A 371 -13.26 13.98 2.80
CA CYS A 371 -13.07 14.52 1.45
C CYS A 371 -13.16 16.05 1.37
N ASN A 372 -13.72 16.71 2.38
CA ASN A 372 -13.93 18.15 2.43
C ASN A 372 -12.98 18.85 3.41
N SER A 373 -12.23 18.12 4.24
CA SER A 373 -11.16 18.63 5.10
C SER A 373 -9.89 18.91 4.30
#